data_57494856e824dc3ae561346d27bcd158
#
_entry.id   57494856e824dc3ae561346d27bcd158
#
_cell.length_a   1.000
_cell.length_b   1.000
_cell.length_c   1.000
_cell.angle_alpha   90.00
_cell.angle_beta   90.00
_cell.angle_gamma   90.00
#
_symmetry.space_group_name_H-M   'P 1'
#
loop_
_entity.id
_entity.type
_entity.pdbx_description
1 polymer ?
#
loop_
_entity_poly.entity_id
_entity_poly.type
_entity_poly.pdbx_seq_one_letter_code
_entity_poly.pdbx_strand_id
1 'polypeptide(L)'
;MKFLKKAFINLFKTPQTIDYPKTPMAQTALKRGLIMYGEEHCIYCLKCEKACPPKAILFVKTDNPSQNQKNKKSLQYHYNAWHCIYCGECVRACPKPNEALWQSTQKPSVATKKQNPNAFWREIEALKKGGI
;
A
#
# COMPACT_ATOMS: atom_id res chain seq x y z
N MET A 1 -39.19 -16.56 28.26
CA MET A 1 -39.76 -16.73 26.90
C MET A 1 -39.67 -15.50 25.98
N LYS A 2 -39.11 -14.38 26.43
CA LYS A 2 -38.94 -13.16 25.58
C LYS A 2 -37.91 -13.35 24.46
N PHE A 3 -36.89 -14.19 24.65
CA PHE A 3 -35.83 -14.44 23.66
C PHE A 3 -36.34 -15.22 22.43
N LEU A 4 -37.17 -16.21 22.61
CA LEU A 4 -37.73 -17.01 21.52
C LEU A 4 -38.59 -16.16 20.57
N LYS A 5 -39.42 -15.27 21.11
CA LYS A 5 -40.21 -14.33 20.31
C LYS A 5 -39.31 -13.41 19.47
N LYS A 6 -38.22 -12.88 20.08
CA LYS A 6 -37.32 -11.98 19.40
C LYS A 6 -36.50 -12.69 18.32
N ALA A 7 -36.08 -13.93 18.57
CA ALA A 7 -35.39 -14.77 17.58
C ALA A 7 -36.29 -15.07 16.39
N PHE A 8 -37.56 -15.41 16.64
CA PHE A 8 -38.55 -15.65 15.59
C PHE A 8 -38.85 -14.43 14.74
N ILE A 9 -38.95 -13.25 15.34
CA ILE A 9 -39.15 -11.99 14.63
C ILE A 9 -37.92 -11.64 13.80
N ASN A 10 -36.69 -11.91 14.28
CA ASN A 10 -35.49 -11.63 13.56
C ASN A 10 -35.25 -12.54 12.35
N LEU A 11 -35.86 -13.74 12.32
CA LEU A 11 -35.79 -14.67 11.21
C LEU A 11 -36.43 -14.10 9.93
N PHE A 12 -37.45 -13.24 10.09
CA PHE A 12 -38.22 -12.65 8.99
C PHE A 12 -37.83 -11.19 8.70
N LYS A 13 -36.82 -10.64 9.40
CA LYS A 13 -36.32 -9.32 9.12
C LYS A 13 -35.31 -9.33 7.96
N THR A 14 -35.33 -8.27 7.16
CA THR A 14 -34.31 -8.05 6.15
C THR A 14 -32.93 -7.96 6.81
N PRO A 15 -31.90 -8.60 6.23
CA PRO A 15 -30.54 -8.53 6.78
C PRO A 15 -30.03 -7.09 6.80
N GLN A 16 -29.34 -6.71 7.87
CA GLN A 16 -28.72 -5.39 8.03
C GLN A 16 -27.35 -5.33 7.31
N THR A 17 -26.88 -6.47 6.81
CA THR A 17 -25.61 -6.58 6.09
C THR A 17 -25.81 -6.38 4.59
N ILE A 18 -24.81 -5.80 3.95
CA ILE A 18 -24.77 -5.65 2.49
C ILE A 18 -24.42 -7.01 1.87
N ASP A 19 -25.15 -7.41 0.83
CA ASP A 19 -24.87 -8.66 0.07
C ASP A 19 -23.65 -8.46 -0.84
N TYR A 20 -22.47 -8.41 -0.21
CA TYR A 20 -21.20 -8.34 -0.92
C TYR A 20 -20.81 -9.74 -1.44
N PRO A 21 -20.33 -9.92 -2.68
CA PRO A 21 -19.90 -8.87 -3.63
C PRO A 21 -20.95 -8.37 -4.63
N LYS A 22 -22.20 -8.88 -4.57
CA LYS A 22 -23.26 -8.48 -5.52
C LYS A 22 -23.57 -6.99 -5.44
N THR A 23 -23.64 -6.46 -4.22
CA THR A 23 -23.81 -5.03 -3.99
C THR A 23 -22.47 -4.41 -3.59
N PRO A 24 -21.84 -3.61 -4.46
CA PRO A 24 -20.56 -2.97 -4.13
C PRO A 24 -20.76 -1.95 -3.01
N MET A 25 -19.86 -1.97 -2.02
CA MET A 25 -19.85 -0.94 -0.99
C MET A 25 -19.46 0.42 -1.58
N ALA A 26 -20.20 1.47 -1.23
CA ALA A 26 -19.82 2.84 -1.60
C ALA A 26 -18.39 3.14 -1.14
N GLN A 27 -17.57 3.63 -2.06
CA GLN A 27 -16.20 4.02 -1.74
C GLN A 27 -16.21 5.41 -1.12
N THR A 28 -15.79 5.51 0.12
CA THR A 28 -15.61 6.81 0.78
C THR A 28 -14.30 7.45 0.34
N ALA A 29 -14.28 8.79 0.24
CA ALA A 29 -13.06 9.55 -0.08
C ALA A 29 -11.91 9.32 0.92
N LEU A 30 -12.24 8.88 2.14
CA LEU A 30 -11.28 8.59 3.21
C LEU A 30 -10.66 7.19 3.12
N LYS A 31 -11.00 6.41 2.09
CA LYS A 31 -10.47 5.07 1.95
C LYS A 31 -8.97 5.10 1.66
N ARG A 32 -8.22 4.36 2.46
CA ARG A 32 -6.78 4.17 2.31
C ARG A 32 -6.51 2.97 1.42
N GLY A 33 -5.98 3.21 0.23
CA GLY A 33 -5.61 2.18 -0.73
C GLY A 33 -4.11 2.16 -1.02
N LEU A 34 -3.75 1.69 -2.20
CA LEU A 34 -2.36 1.55 -2.63
C LEU A 34 -1.60 2.88 -2.61
N ILE A 35 -0.32 2.80 -2.27
CA ILE A 35 0.61 3.92 -2.38
C ILE A 35 1.07 4.01 -3.83
N MET A 36 0.87 5.18 -4.42
CA MET A 36 1.29 5.51 -5.77
C MET A 36 2.52 6.40 -5.71
N TYR A 37 3.43 6.22 -6.68
CA TYR A 37 4.70 6.92 -6.73
C TYR A 37 4.91 7.61 -8.08
N GLY A 38 5.21 8.90 -8.04
CA GLY A 38 5.56 9.73 -9.19
C GLY A 38 7.03 10.07 -9.15
N GLU A 39 7.82 9.38 -9.96
CA GLU A 39 9.28 9.52 -9.99
C GLU A 39 9.72 10.94 -10.39
N GLU A 40 9.00 11.58 -11.32
CA GLU A 40 9.32 12.90 -11.85
C GLU A 40 9.40 14.00 -10.77
N HIS A 41 8.56 13.86 -9.74
CA HIS A 41 8.48 14.83 -8.64
C HIS A 41 9.32 14.43 -7.43
N CYS A 42 9.88 13.22 -7.43
CA CYS A 42 10.67 12.71 -6.31
C CYS A 42 12.03 13.42 -6.22
N ILE A 43 12.40 13.80 -5.00
CA ILE A 43 13.71 14.40 -4.69
C ILE A 43 14.68 13.42 -4.04
N TYR A 44 14.32 12.14 -3.96
CA TYR A 44 15.13 11.05 -3.40
C TYR A 44 15.66 11.31 -1.98
N CYS A 45 14.84 11.94 -1.13
CA CYS A 45 15.21 12.28 0.26
C CYS A 45 15.13 11.10 1.24
N LEU A 46 14.61 9.94 0.81
CA LEU A 46 14.47 8.70 1.59
C LEU A 46 13.59 8.80 2.85
N LYS A 47 12.87 9.90 3.06
CA LYS A 47 12.00 10.08 4.23
C LYS A 47 10.85 9.07 4.27
N CYS A 48 10.26 8.75 3.13
CA CYS A 48 9.18 7.76 3.02
C CYS A 48 9.63 6.34 3.38
N GLU A 49 10.88 5.97 3.07
CA GLU A 49 11.46 4.70 3.48
C GLU A 49 11.68 4.64 4.99
N LYS A 50 12.24 5.72 5.57
CA LYS A 50 12.49 5.82 7.02
C LYS A 50 11.22 5.86 7.84
N ALA A 51 10.17 6.51 7.32
CA ALA A 51 8.87 6.65 7.99
C ALA A 51 7.99 5.39 7.89
N CYS A 52 8.36 4.39 7.09
CA CYS A 52 7.55 3.20 6.87
C CYS A 52 7.77 2.18 7.99
N PRO A 53 6.78 1.93 8.91
CA PRO A 53 6.96 0.98 10.00
C PRO A 53 7.23 -0.46 9.54
N PRO A 54 6.45 -1.02 8.59
CA PRO A 54 6.68 -2.37 8.08
C PRO A 54 7.78 -2.45 7.02
N LYS A 55 8.49 -1.35 6.71
CA LYS A 55 9.52 -1.27 5.66
C LYS A 55 9.04 -1.76 4.30
N ALA A 56 7.82 -1.41 3.94
CA ALA A 56 7.21 -1.75 2.67
C ALA A 56 7.73 -0.91 1.48
N ILE A 57 8.57 0.10 1.75
CA ILE A 57 9.20 0.97 0.76
C ILE A 57 10.71 0.86 0.92
N LEU A 58 11.42 0.59 -0.17
CA LEU A 58 12.87 0.53 -0.22
C LEU A 58 13.40 1.29 -1.44
N PHE A 59 14.54 1.94 -1.27
CA PHE A 59 15.33 2.49 -2.35
C PHE A 59 16.63 1.71 -2.48
N VAL A 60 16.88 1.15 -3.66
CA VAL A 60 18.06 0.32 -3.95
C VAL A 60 18.89 1.03 -5.02
N LYS A 61 20.20 0.96 -4.90
CA LYS A 61 21.11 1.43 -5.96
C LYS A 61 20.96 0.55 -7.19
N THR A 62 20.92 1.15 -8.36
CA THR A 62 20.84 0.46 -9.64
C THR A 62 21.88 1.01 -10.60
N ASP A 63 22.39 0.15 -11.49
CA ASP A 63 23.33 0.54 -12.55
C ASP A 63 22.62 1.29 -13.70
N ASN A 64 21.28 1.19 -13.78
CA ASN A 64 20.47 1.93 -14.73
C ASN A 64 19.81 3.13 -14.02
N PRO A 65 20.47 4.32 -14.00
CA PRO A 65 19.88 5.49 -13.40
C PRO A 65 18.61 5.90 -14.15
N SER A 66 17.58 6.19 -13.40
CA SER A 66 16.39 6.81 -13.98
C SER A 66 16.76 8.14 -14.65
N GLN A 67 16.02 8.55 -15.67
CA GLN A 67 16.26 9.82 -16.37
C GLN A 67 16.02 11.07 -15.50
N ASN A 68 15.62 10.88 -14.24
CA ASN A 68 15.37 11.97 -13.32
C ASN A 68 16.70 12.58 -12.85
N GLN A 69 17.00 13.81 -13.28
CA GLN A 69 18.21 14.56 -12.92
C GLN A 69 18.42 14.74 -11.40
N LYS A 70 17.34 14.58 -10.59
CA LYS A 70 17.41 14.65 -9.12
C LYS A 70 17.94 13.36 -8.49
N ASN A 71 17.99 12.28 -9.26
CA ASN A 71 18.46 10.98 -8.80
C ASN A 71 20.00 10.85 -8.89
N LYS A 72 20.72 11.73 -8.20
CA LYS A 72 22.20 11.71 -8.18
C LYS A 72 22.80 10.41 -7.62
N LYS A 73 22.02 9.60 -6.92
CA LYS A 73 22.47 8.36 -6.27
C LYS A 73 22.08 7.10 -7.05
N SER A 74 21.49 7.24 -8.23
CA SER A 74 20.98 6.11 -9.05
C SER A 74 20.10 5.16 -8.21
N LEU A 75 19.11 5.70 -7.50
CA LEU A 75 18.23 4.95 -6.62
C LEU A 75 16.97 4.54 -7.37
N GLN A 76 16.55 3.30 -7.22
CA GLN A 76 15.27 2.78 -7.70
C GLN A 76 14.31 2.59 -6.55
N TYR A 77 13.06 3.05 -6.73
CA TYR A 77 11.98 2.88 -5.78
C TYR A 77 11.36 1.50 -5.90
N HIS A 78 11.20 0.82 -4.78
CA HIS A 78 10.50 -0.46 -4.67
C HIS A 78 9.41 -0.37 -3.61
N TYR A 79 8.23 -0.89 -3.93
CA TYR A 79 7.09 -0.92 -3.04
C TYR A 79 6.47 -2.31 -2.97
N ASN A 80 6.26 -2.81 -1.76
CA ASN A 80 5.58 -4.08 -1.51
C ASN A 80 4.20 -3.84 -0.89
N ALA A 81 3.15 -4.03 -1.70
CA ALA A 81 1.77 -3.83 -1.28
C ALA A 81 1.31 -4.82 -0.20
N TRP A 82 1.91 -6.02 -0.13
CA TRP A 82 1.57 -7.05 0.87
C TRP A 82 2.21 -6.80 2.24
N HIS A 83 3.33 -6.07 2.29
CA HIS A 83 3.92 -5.61 3.55
C HIS A 83 3.27 -4.32 4.04
N CYS A 84 2.61 -3.57 3.16
CA CYS A 84 2.03 -2.29 3.48
C CYS A 84 0.79 -2.44 4.36
N ILE A 85 0.74 -1.70 5.47
CA ILE A 85 -0.43 -1.61 6.36
C ILE A 85 -1.33 -0.41 6.02
N TYR A 86 -1.08 0.25 4.91
CA TYR A 86 -1.88 1.39 4.39
C TYR A 86 -2.06 2.56 5.39
N CYS A 87 -1.10 2.77 6.29
CA CYS A 87 -1.18 3.82 7.31
C CYS A 87 -1.05 5.26 6.77
N GLY A 88 -0.42 5.45 5.59
CA GLY A 88 -0.22 6.76 4.97
C GLY A 88 0.95 7.58 5.54
N GLU A 89 1.74 7.04 6.48
CA GLU A 89 2.88 7.75 7.09
C GLU A 89 3.93 8.18 6.06
N CYS A 90 4.17 7.35 5.04
CA CYS A 90 5.09 7.67 3.96
C CYS A 90 4.65 8.90 3.16
N VAL A 91 3.35 9.09 2.96
CA VAL A 91 2.79 10.26 2.27
C VAL A 91 2.93 11.50 3.16
N ARG A 92 2.63 11.38 4.46
CA ARG A 92 2.81 12.48 5.42
C ARG A 92 4.27 12.92 5.59
N ALA A 93 5.20 11.98 5.56
CA ALA A 93 6.62 12.26 5.67
C ALA A 93 7.23 12.83 4.37
N CYS A 94 6.52 12.72 3.24
CA CYS A 94 7.00 13.22 1.96
C CYS A 94 6.95 14.75 1.93
N PRO A 95 8.04 15.45 1.53
CA PRO A 95 8.02 16.89 1.38
C PRO A 95 7.19 17.38 0.19
N LYS A 96 6.83 16.45 -0.73
CA LYS A 96 5.95 16.69 -1.87
C LYS A 96 4.79 15.69 -1.88
N PRO A 97 3.88 15.78 -0.89
CA PRO A 97 2.70 14.91 -0.85
C PRO A 97 1.80 15.22 -2.06
N ASN A 98 1.10 14.20 -2.55
CA ASN A 98 0.21 14.25 -3.71
C ASN A 98 0.88 14.48 -5.08
N GLU A 99 2.16 14.84 -5.14
CA GLU A 99 2.93 14.93 -6.38
C GLU A 99 3.86 13.71 -6.53
N ALA A 100 4.81 13.55 -5.59
CA ALA A 100 5.79 12.46 -5.62
C ALA A 100 5.28 11.18 -4.97
N LEU A 101 4.41 11.28 -3.98
CA LEU A 101 3.84 10.13 -3.28
C LEU A 101 2.43 10.44 -2.81
N TRP A 102 1.47 9.58 -3.16
CA TRP A 102 0.07 9.75 -2.73
C TRP A 102 -0.59 8.40 -2.46
N GLN A 103 -1.68 8.44 -1.72
CA GLN A 103 -2.48 7.28 -1.43
C GLN A 103 -3.72 7.26 -2.31
N SER A 104 -3.88 6.20 -3.10
CA SER A 104 -5.05 6.03 -3.96
C SER A 104 -6.22 5.41 -3.19
N THR A 105 -7.39 5.39 -3.81
CA THR A 105 -8.56 4.65 -3.31
C THR A 105 -8.62 3.22 -3.83
N GLN A 106 -7.66 2.84 -4.70
CA GLN A 106 -7.61 1.50 -5.29
C GLN A 106 -7.27 0.44 -4.25
N LYS A 107 -7.98 -0.69 -4.33
CA LYS A 107 -7.65 -1.87 -3.52
C LYS A 107 -6.45 -2.60 -4.12
N PRO A 108 -5.60 -3.24 -3.29
CA PRO A 108 -4.62 -4.17 -3.80
C PRO A 108 -5.32 -5.34 -4.52
N SER A 109 -4.70 -5.84 -5.57
CA SER A 109 -5.18 -7.03 -6.27
C SER A 109 -5.09 -8.25 -5.35
N VAL A 110 -6.08 -9.11 -5.42
CA VAL A 110 -6.05 -10.39 -4.71
C VAL A 110 -5.17 -11.36 -5.49
N ALA A 111 -4.18 -11.95 -4.84
CA ALA A 111 -3.38 -13.00 -5.44
C ALA A 111 -4.16 -14.30 -5.44
N THR A 112 -4.45 -14.86 -6.61
CA THR A 112 -5.12 -16.16 -6.77
C THR A 112 -4.15 -17.35 -6.71
N LYS A 113 -2.85 -17.10 -6.90
CA LYS A 113 -1.79 -18.10 -6.78
C LYS A 113 -0.94 -17.80 -5.56
N LYS A 114 -0.44 -18.86 -4.91
CA LYS A 114 0.53 -18.78 -3.81
C LYS A 114 1.89 -18.29 -4.34
N GLN A 115 1.94 -17.05 -4.79
CA GLN A 115 3.20 -16.39 -5.08
C GLN A 115 3.84 -16.06 -3.74
N ASN A 116 5.13 -16.33 -3.59
CA ASN A 116 5.86 -15.90 -2.40
C ASN A 116 6.36 -14.46 -2.62
N PRO A 117 5.57 -13.43 -2.32
CA PRO A 117 5.96 -12.04 -2.53
C PRO A 117 7.17 -11.65 -1.67
N ASN A 118 7.44 -12.44 -0.64
CA ASN A 118 8.56 -12.23 0.27
C ASN A 118 9.91 -12.70 -0.31
N ALA A 119 9.92 -13.61 -1.29
CA ALA A 119 11.18 -14.06 -1.90
C ALA A 119 11.87 -12.90 -2.64
N PHE A 120 11.15 -12.27 -3.56
CA PHE A 120 11.64 -11.10 -4.30
C PHE A 120 12.02 -9.93 -3.36
N TRP A 121 11.21 -9.72 -2.29
CA TRP A 121 11.50 -8.66 -1.33
C TRP A 121 12.77 -8.93 -0.54
N ARG A 122 13.05 -10.19 -0.17
CA ARG A 122 14.29 -10.59 0.48
C ARG A 122 15.52 -10.40 -0.40
N GLU A 123 15.41 -10.64 -1.70
CA GLU A 123 16.47 -10.35 -2.66
C GLU A 123 16.78 -8.85 -2.71
N ILE A 124 15.76 -7.99 -2.78
CA ILE A 124 15.93 -6.54 -2.75
C ILE A 124 16.56 -6.07 -1.43
N GLU A 125 16.13 -6.62 -0.29
CA GLU A 125 16.75 -6.32 1.00
C GLU A 125 18.21 -6.78 1.09
N ALA A 126 18.54 -7.93 0.50
CA ALA A 126 19.91 -8.44 0.44
C ALA A 126 20.81 -7.55 -0.42
N LEU A 127 20.33 -7.11 -1.60
CA LEU A 127 21.03 -6.16 -2.45
C LEU A 127 21.30 -4.83 -1.73
N LYS A 128 20.36 -4.37 -0.92
CA LYS A 128 20.54 -3.14 -0.12
C LYS A 128 21.60 -3.30 0.97
N LYS A 129 21.68 -4.48 1.60
CA LYS A 129 22.69 -4.76 2.64
C LYS A 129 24.09 -4.96 2.07
N GLY A 130 24.20 -5.50 0.86
CA GLY A 130 25.49 -5.73 0.20
C GLY A 130 26.11 -4.51 -0.52
N GLY A 131 25.38 -3.40 -0.59
CA GLY A 131 25.75 -2.19 -1.34
C GLY A 131 26.18 -0.98 -0.49
N ILE A 132 26.76 -1.18 0.70
CA ILE A 132 27.36 -0.12 1.52
C ILE A 132 28.87 -0.19 1.41
#